data_ea0477212d49cce1933561d4aa799dfc
#
_entry.id   ea0477212d49cce1933561d4aa799dfc
#
_cell.length_a   1.000
_cell.length_b   1.000
_cell.length_c   1.000
_cell.angle_alpha   90.00
_cell.angle_beta   90.00
_cell.angle_gamma   90.00
#
_symmetry.space_group_name_H-M   'P 1'
#
loop_
_entity.id
_entity.type
_entity.pdbx_description
1 polymer ?
#
loop_
_entity_poly.entity_id
_entity_poly.type
_entity_poly.pdbx_seq_one_letter_code
_entity_poly.pdbx_strand_id
1 'polypeptide(L)'
;MLKRMKFGTQSERFLKQIIDPNQLHLSFEDLAQESEINPDEEKPVKELITYQRTKKKHNGRNKLPENLPVKEIVIEPEESTEGLTRIGEEKTEILEYTPGNFFKIVIIRPKYAKENNSGILIADIPSRPIEKCLAGNFLLASILINKYVDHLPLYRQQQIFKRRDIQIAPSTIDSWVAKLGYLLEPLYNAMVEYVKHSSYIQADETPTRVLDKNKKGKSHRGYYWVYHSPLKRMVIFDLPKK
;
A
#
# COMPACT_ATOMS: atom_id res chain seq x y z
N MET A 1 -2.05 -40.59 14.08
CA MET A 1 -1.03 -39.64 14.58
C MET A 1 -0.75 -38.47 13.61
N LEU A 2 -0.68 -38.67 12.32
CA LEU A 2 -0.39 -37.63 11.31
C LEU A 2 -1.45 -36.50 11.17
N LYS A 3 -2.73 -36.76 11.43
CA LYS A 3 -3.79 -35.73 11.38
C LYS A 3 -3.69 -34.70 12.50
N ARG A 4 -3.15 -35.09 13.67
CA ARG A 4 -2.99 -34.17 14.83
C ARG A 4 -1.81 -33.23 14.68
N MET A 5 -0.76 -33.61 13.90
CA MET A 5 0.38 -32.77 13.58
C MET A 5 0.05 -31.65 12.57
N LYS A 6 -0.95 -31.88 11.70
CA LYS A 6 -1.32 -30.91 10.64
C LYS A 6 -2.32 -29.85 11.07
N PHE A 7 -3.13 -30.09 12.11
CA PHE A 7 -4.24 -29.23 12.51
C PHE A 7 -4.39 -29.03 14.03
N GLY A 8 -3.34 -29.34 14.81
CA GLY A 8 -3.37 -29.16 16.26
C GLY A 8 -3.18 -27.71 16.67
N THR A 9 -3.84 -27.31 17.75
CA THR A 9 -3.77 -25.99 18.40
C THR A 9 -2.44 -25.71 19.12
N GLN A 10 -1.36 -26.39 18.79
CA GLN A 10 -0.06 -26.12 19.40
C GLN A 10 0.54 -24.90 18.72
N SER A 11 0.74 -23.83 19.51
CA SER A 11 1.66 -22.77 19.16
C SER A 11 3.03 -23.39 18.87
N GLU A 12 3.79 -22.79 17.97
CA GLU A 12 5.19 -23.11 17.66
C GLU A 12 6.11 -22.87 18.90
N ARG A 13 5.78 -23.46 20.03
CA ARG A 13 6.69 -23.56 21.15
C ARG A 13 7.60 -24.73 20.85
N PHE A 14 8.86 -24.43 20.66
CA PHE A 14 9.91 -25.43 20.49
C PHE A 14 9.77 -26.53 21.54
N LEU A 15 9.41 -27.74 21.10
CA LEU A 15 9.63 -28.94 21.92
C LEU A 15 11.14 -29.02 22.12
N LYS A 16 11.59 -29.23 23.37
CA LYS A 16 13.01 -29.49 23.67
C LYS A 16 13.50 -30.56 22.71
N GLN A 17 14.28 -30.14 21.71
CA GLN A 17 14.93 -31.06 20.80
C GLN A 17 15.99 -31.83 21.58
N ILE A 18 16.08 -33.14 21.33
CA ILE A 18 17.20 -33.95 21.77
C ILE A 18 18.44 -33.33 21.13
N ILE A 19 19.31 -32.80 21.97
CA ILE A 19 20.51 -32.08 21.57
C ILE A 19 21.45 -33.07 20.90
N ASP A 20 21.75 -32.81 19.64
CA ASP A 20 22.84 -33.52 18.93
C ASP A 20 24.17 -33.12 19.57
N PRO A 21 25.01 -34.09 20.04
CA PRO A 21 26.25 -33.75 20.75
C PRO A 21 27.28 -33.01 19.89
N ASN A 22 27.08 -32.88 18.57
CA ASN A 22 27.91 -32.13 17.66
C ASN A 22 27.41 -30.73 17.32
N GLN A 23 26.30 -30.30 17.91
CA GLN A 23 25.75 -28.96 17.68
C GLN A 23 26.38 -27.95 18.66
N LEU A 24 27.12 -26.97 18.13
CA LEU A 24 27.65 -25.85 18.90
C LEU A 24 26.50 -25.06 19.56
N HIS A 25 26.41 -25.14 20.88
CA HIS A 25 25.48 -24.36 21.70
C HIS A 25 26.00 -22.95 21.90
N LEU A 26 25.28 -21.96 21.40
CA LEU A 26 25.37 -20.59 21.90
C LEU A 26 24.53 -20.54 23.18
N SER A 27 25.14 -20.66 24.36
CA SER A 27 24.46 -20.45 25.63
C SER A 27 24.31 -18.95 25.84
N PHE A 28 23.08 -18.47 25.87
CA PHE A 28 22.76 -17.11 26.29
C PHE A 28 22.66 -16.97 27.82
N GLU A 29 22.99 -18.03 28.56
CA GLU A 29 22.92 -18.04 30.04
C GLU A 29 24.03 -17.23 30.70
N ASP A 30 25.16 -17.04 30.02
CA ASP A 30 26.29 -16.24 30.54
C ASP A 30 26.05 -14.71 30.47
N LEU A 31 25.03 -14.26 29.76
CA LEU A 31 24.62 -12.84 29.71
C LEU A 31 23.57 -12.45 30.77
N ALA A 32 23.06 -13.41 31.54
CA ALA A 32 22.02 -13.19 32.55
C ALA A 32 22.56 -13.09 33.97
N GLN A 33 23.88 -13.23 34.20
CA GLN A 33 24.46 -13.23 35.56
C GLN A 33 24.98 -11.88 36.05
N GLU A 34 24.77 -10.78 35.34
CA GLU A 34 25.15 -9.45 35.80
C GLU A 34 23.98 -8.52 36.16
N SER A 35 22.96 -9.01 36.83
CA SER A 35 21.99 -8.12 37.48
C SER A 35 21.22 -8.78 38.63
N GLU A 36 21.92 -9.27 39.63
CA GLU A 36 21.35 -9.33 40.98
C GLU A 36 21.41 -7.95 41.59
N ILE A 37 20.35 -7.16 41.36
CA ILE A 37 20.16 -5.87 42.02
C ILE A 37 19.50 -6.16 43.38
N ASN A 38 20.20 -5.78 44.45
CA ASN A 38 19.72 -5.78 45.84
C ASN A 38 18.39 -5.00 45.97
N PRO A 39 17.41 -5.49 46.75
CA PRO A 39 16.11 -4.88 46.87
C PRO A 39 15.99 -3.63 47.75
N ASP A 40 17.09 -3.00 48.17
CA ASP A 40 17.07 -1.87 49.07
C ASP A 40 17.91 -0.68 48.53
N GLU A 41 17.52 -0.12 47.37
CA GLU A 41 17.97 1.25 47.02
C GLU A 41 16.91 1.96 46.14
N GLU A 42 16.43 3.04 46.73
CA GLU A 42 15.84 4.27 46.20
C GLU A 42 15.10 4.25 44.84
N LYS A 43 13.83 4.63 44.91
CA LYS A 43 12.98 4.90 43.77
C LYS A 43 13.66 5.81 42.75
N PRO A 44 13.85 5.44 41.51
CA PRO A 44 14.43 6.32 40.50
C PRO A 44 13.53 7.54 40.28
N VAL A 45 14.11 8.71 40.47
CA VAL A 45 13.52 10.00 40.08
C VAL A 45 13.18 9.93 38.62
N LYS A 46 11.88 10.08 38.28
CA LYS A 46 11.43 10.16 36.90
C LYS A 46 11.96 11.45 36.28
N GLU A 47 13.10 11.38 35.61
CA GLU A 47 13.54 12.42 34.72
C GLU A 47 12.56 12.55 33.56
N LEU A 48 11.92 13.71 33.49
CA LEU A 48 11.10 14.10 32.34
C LEU A 48 12.03 14.37 31.16
N ILE A 49 12.31 13.35 30.35
CA ILE A 49 13.05 13.52 29.10
C ILE A 49 12.11 14.24 28.11
N THR A 50 12.30 15.55 27.98
CA THR A 50 11.58 16.36 27.00
C THR A 50 12.20 16.10 25.62
N TYR A 51 11.58 15.22 24.84
CA TYR A 51 11.95 15.01 23.44
C TYR A 51 11.50 16.20 22.61
N GLN A 52 12.41 17.09 22.24
CA GLN A 52 12.17 18.06 21.16
C GLN A 52 12.22 17.32 19.82
N ARG A 53 11.06 17.00 19.28
CA ARG A 53 10.91 16.40 17.96
C ARG A 53 11.15 17.46 16.90
N THR A 54 12.38 17.58 16.42
CA THR A 54 12.68 18.39 15.22
C THR A 54 11.87 17.83 14.04
N LYS A 55 10.95 18.62 13.51
CA LYS A 55 10.22 18.29 12.29
C LYS A 55 11.25 18.20 11.16
N LYS A 56 11.55 16.98 10.70
CA LYS A 56 12.35 16.79 9.48
C LYS A 56 11.62 17.48 8.33
N LYS A 57 12.30 18.42 7.65
CA LYS A 57 11.79 19.01 6.42
C LYS A 57 11.45 17.90 5.42
N HIS A 58 10.24 17.90 4.89
CA HIS A 58 9.83 16.96 3.85
C HIS A 58 10.57 17.33 2.57
N ASN A 59 11.45 16.45 2.10
CA ASN A 59 12.25 16.69 0.89
C ASN A 59 11.46 16.52 -0.43
N GLY A 60 10.13 16.55 -0.38
CA GLY A 60 9.31 16.33 -1.57
C GLY A 60 9.26 14.87 -2.02
N ARG A 61 8.91 14.64 -3.28
CA ARG A 61 8.91 13.30 -3.88
C ARG A 61 10.34 12.85 -4.17
N ASN A 62 10.65 11.60 -3.85
CA ASN A 62 11.91 11.01 -4.31
C ASN A 62 11.92 10.95 -5.84
N LYS A 63 13.07 11.27 -6.43
CA LYS A 63 13.28 11.13 -7.87
C LYS A 63 13.19 9.65 -8.26
N LEU A 64 12.67 9.38 -9.45
CA LEU A 64 12.72 8.04 -10.01
C LEU A 64 14.16 7.70 -10.43
N PRO A 65 14.57 6.42 -10.34
CA PRO A 65 15.89 5.98 -10.82
C PRO A 65 16.09 6.32 -12.30
N GLU A 66 17.31 6.73 -12.65
CA GLU A 66 17.66 7.06 -14.04
C GLU A 66 17.81 5.84 -14.94
N ASN A 67 18.09 4.68 -14.35
CA ASN A 67 18.28 3.40 -15.05
C ASN A 67 16.97 2.73 -15.52
N LEU A 68 15.80 3.33 -15.23
CA LEU A 68 14.53 2.80 -15.70
C LEU A 68 14.35 3.01 -17.19
N PRO A 69 13.84 2.00 -17.93
CA PRO A 69 13.39 2.21 -19.30
C PRO A 69 12.38 3.37 -19.38
N VAL A 70 12.55 4.25 -20.37
CA VAL A 70 11.69 5.42 -20.55
C VAL A 70 10.84 5.23 -21.79
N LYS A 71 9.53 5.47 -21.65
CA LYS A 71 8.60 5.60 -22.76
C LYS A 71 8.13 7.05 -22.82
N GLU A 72 8.49 7.75 -23.88
CA GLU A 72 8.06 9.12 -24.09
C GLU A 72 6.75 9.16 -24.86
N ILE A 73 5.83 10.00 -24.41
CA ILE A 73 4.55 10.27 -25.06
C ILE A 73 4.47 11.79 -25.24
N VAL A 74 4.44 12.23 -26.47
CA VAL A 74 4.24 13.66 -26.81
C VAL A 74 2.75 13.85 -27.04
N ILE A 75 2.15 14.84 -26.37
CA ILE A 75 0.74 15.19 -26.50
C ILE A 75 0.68 16.62 -27.00
N GLU A 76 0.28 16.78 -28.23
CA GLU A 76 0.04 18.10 -28.87
C GLU A 76 -1.34 18.62 -28.47
N PRO A 77 -1.52 19.96 -28.45
CA PRO A 77 -2.84 20.57 -28.26
C PRO A 77 -3.81 20.18 -29.39
N GLU A 78 -5.09 20.10 -29.09
CA GLU A 78 -6.14 19.86 -30.11
C GLU A 78 -6.36 21.06 -31.06
N GLU A 79 -6.02 22.27 -30.59
CA GLU A 79 -6.08 23.48 -31.39
C GLU A 79 -4.92 23.50 -32.42
N SER A 80 -5.15 24.07 -33.62
CA SER A 80 -4.10 24.23 -34.61
C SER A 80 -2.94 25.03 -34.05
N THR A 81 -1.73 24.50 -34.21
CA THR A 81 -0.48 25.12 -33.77
C THR A 81 0.24 25.85 -34.93
N GLU A 82 -0.38 25.91 -36.14
CA GLU A 82 0.18 26.58 -37.29
C GLU A 82 0.38 28.07 -37.01
N GLY A 83 1.59 28.57 -37.24
CA GLY A 83 1.96 29.97 -36.96
C GLY A 83 2.31 30.27 -35.49
N LEU A 84 2.15 29.35 -34.56
CA LEU A 84 2.50 29.55 -33.15
C LEU A 84 3.97 29.22 -32.86
N THR A 85 4.60 30.02 -32.01
CA THR A 85 6.00 29.77 -31.60
C THR A 85 6.03 28.85 -30.37
N ARG A 86 6.73 27.71 -30.47
CA ARG A 86 7.00 26.84 -29.35
C ARG A 86 7.96 27.52 -28.38
N ILE A 87 7.52 27.77 -27.14
CA ILE A 87 8.27 28.43 -26.06
C ILE A 87 8.84 27.50 -25.01
N GLY A 88 8.46 26.22 -25.04
CA GLY A 88 8.95 25.24 -24.09
C GLY A 88 8.09 23.97 -24.06
N GLU A 89 8.32 23.17 -23.07
CA GLU A 89 7.57 21.92 -22.85
C GLU A 89 7.36 21.65 -21.36
N GLU A 90 6.30 20.97 -21.00
CA GLU A 90 6.05 20.48 -19.67
C GLU A 90 6.19 18.96 -19.66
N LYS A 91 7.07 18.44 -18.78
CA LYS A 91 7.33 17.01 -18.65
C LYS A 91 6.66 16.48 -17.38
N THR A 92 5.84 15.45 -17.53
CA THR A 92 5.25 14.73 -16.41
C THR A 92 5.78 13.31 -16.41
N GLU A 93 6.39 12.89 -15.31
CA GLU A 93 6.93 11.54 -15.13
C GLU A 93 5.93 10.66 -14.39
N ILE A 94 5.69 9.46 -14.92
CA ILE A 94 4.81 8.45 -14.35
C ILE A 94 5.58 7.14 -14.24
N LEU A 95 5.58 6.52 -13.06
CA LEU A 95 6.12 5.17 -12.88
C LEU A 95 5.05 4.16 -13.29
N GLU A 96 5.38 3.33 -14.26
CA GLU A 96 4.47 2.29 -14.74
C GLU A 96 5.08 0.91 -14.56
N TYR A 97 4.24 -0.12 -14.57
CA TYR A 97 4.60 -1.50 -14.31
C TYR A 97 3.95 -2.42 -15.33
N THR A 98 4.76 -3.30 -15.91
CA THR A 98 4.29 -4.53 -16.56
C THR A 98 4.82 -5.72 -15.78
N PRO A 99 4.17 -6.90 -15.79
CA PRO A 99 4.65 -8.06 -15.05
C PRO A 99 6.15 -8.29 -15.25
N GLY A 100 6.91 -8.20 -14.16
CA GLY A 100 8.37 -8.35 -14.14
C GLY A 100 9.19 -7.08 -14.35
N ASN A 101 8.65 -5.99 -14.92
CA ASN A 101 9.42 -4.79 -15.25
C ASN A 101 8.73 -3.49 -14.84
N PHE A 102 9.55 -2.57 -14.30
CA PHE A 102 9.15 -1.17 -14.11
C PHE A 102 9.71 -0.32 -15.23
N PHE A 103 8.96 0.68 -15.63
CA PHE A 103 9.40 1.67 -16.62
C PHE A 103 8.81 3.04 -16.31
N LYS A 104 9.44 4.07 -16.81
CA LYS A 104 9.01 5.44 -16.65
C LYS A 104 8.30 5.92 -17.91
N ILE A 105 7.07 6.41 -17.75
CA ILE A 105 6.38 7.14 -18.82
C ILE A 105 6.67 8.63 -18.61
N VAL A 106 7.20 9.28 -19.63
CA VAL A 106 7.38 10.72 -19.65
C VAL A 106 6.35 11.30 -20.62
N ILE A 107 5.38 12.03 -20.08
CA ILE A 107 4.39 12.76 -20.89
C ILE A 107 4.96 14.15 -21.15
N ILE A 108 5.23 14.44 -22.41
CA ILE A 108 5.77 15.71 -22.89
C ILE A 108 4.63 16.49 -23.51
N ARG A 109 4.37 17.69 -23.00
CA ARG A 109 3.36 18.61 -23.52
C ARG A 109 4.04 19.91 -23.96
N PRO A 110 4.21 20.14 -25.27
CA PRO A 110 4.74 21.39 -25.76
C PRO A 110 3.87 22.59 -25.39
N LYS A 111 4.49 23.71 -25.16
CA LYS A 111 3.86 25.00 -24.88
C LYS A 111 4.06 25.96 -26.04
N TYR A 112 2.97 26.53 -26.51
CA TYR A 112 2.98 27.46 -27.61
C TYR A 112 2.50 28.83 -27.13
N ALA A 113 3.20 29.90 -27.58
CA ALA A 113 2.73 31.25 -27.33
C ALA A 113 1.64 31.57 -28.34
N LYS A 114 0.49 32.06 -27.85
CA LYS A 114 -0.57 32.62 -28.71
C LYS A 114 -0.14 34.01 -29.21
N GLU A 115 -0.60 34.38 -30.40
CA GLU A 115 -0.33 35.70 -30.96
C GLU A 115 -0.80 36.82 -30.03
N ASN A 116 -0.11 37.96 -30.07
CA ASN A 116 -0.43 39.15 -29.26
C ASN A 116 -0.36 38.98 -27.76
N ASN A 117 0.47 38.06 -27.22
CA ASN A 117 0.57 37.79 -25.77
C ASN A 117 -0.76 37.37 -25.12
N SER A 118 -1.69 36.81 -25.89
CA SER A 118 -3.03 36.41 -25.39
C SER A 118 -3.02 35.12 -24.54
N GLY A 119 -1.86 34.57 -24.25
CA GLY A 119 -1.72 33.40 -23.36
C GLY A 119 -0.85 32.28 -23.95
N ILE A 120 -0.89 31.14 -23.27
CA ILE A 120 -0.13 29.93 -23.61
C ILE A 120 -1.12 28.81 -23.97
N LEU A 121 -0.87 28.16 -25.10
CA LEU A 121 -1.56 26.95 -25.52
C LEU A 121 -0.74 25.74 -25.06
N ILE A 122 -1.36 24.81 -24.35
CA ILE A 122 -0.78 23.54 -23.89
C ILE A 122 -1.87 22.47 -23.92
N ALA A 123 -1.53 21.25 -24.32
CA ALA A 123 -2.45 20.12 -24.29
C ALA A 123 -2.89 19.76 -22.86
N ASP A 124 -4.11 19.32 -22.69
CA ASP A 124 -4.59 18.79 -21.42
C ASP A 124 -3.88 17.47 -21.06
N ILE A 125 -3.69 17.25 -19.77
CA ILE A 125 -3.13 15.98 -19.31
C ILE A 125 -4.24 14.92 -19.31
N PRO A 126 -3.98 13.70 -19.84
CA PRO A 126 -4.98 12.64 -19.82
C PRO A 126 -5.48 12.35 -18.39
N SER A 127 -6.77 12.09 -18.24
CA SER A 127 -7.37 11.73 -16.95
C SER A 127 -6.76 10.46 -16.40
N ARG A 128 -6.55 10.41 -15.09
CA ARG A 128 -5.97 9.28 -14.37
C ARG A 128 -6.82 8.90 -13.16
N PRO A 129 -6.80 7.63 -12.72
CA PRO A 129 -7.57 7.18 -11.54
C PRO A 129 -7.27 8.00 -10.29
N ILE A 130 -6.03 8.46 -10.16
CA ILE A 130 -5.60 9.36 -9.08
C ILE A 130 -4.86 10.53 -9.72
N GLU A 131 -5.40 11.72 -9.61
CA GLU A 131 -4.77 12.93 -10.12
C GLU A 131 -3.40 13.19 -9.48
N LYS A 132 -2.48 13.71 -10.26
CA LYS A 132 -1.11 14.04 -9.83
C LYS A 132 -0.36 12.87 -9.18
N CYS A 133 -0.79 11.63 -9.45
CA CYS A 133 -0.15 10.43 -8.93
C CYS A 133 1.15 10.12 -9.68
N LEU A 134 2.16 9.61 -8.95
CA LEU A 134 3.38 9.09 -9.55
C LEU A 134 3.15 7.73 -10.23
N ALA A 135 2.24 6.92 -9.70
CA ALA A 135 1.94 5.59 -10.21
C ALA A 135 1.03 5.66 -11.43
N GLY A 136 1.35 4.85 -12.43
CA GLY A 136 0.51 4.59 -13.59
C GLY A 136 -0.57 3.56 -13.27
N ASN A 137 -1.50 3.37 -14.21
CA ASN A 137 -2.68 2.56 -14.02
C ASN A 137 -2.35 1.08 -13.71
N PHE A 138 -1.39 0.51 -14.43
CA PHE A 138 -1.00 -0.90 -14.24
C PHE A 138 -0.28 -1.11 -12.91
N LEU A 139 0.53 -0.15 -12.46
CA LEU A 139 1.15 -0.23 -11.14
C LEU A 139 0.10 -0.17 -10.03
N LEU A 140 -0.88 0.73 -10.14
CA LEU A 140 -1.98 0.83 -9.17
C LEU A 140 -2.81 -0.47 -9.12
N ALA A 141 -3.15 -1.03 -10.29
CA ALA A 141 -3.86 -2.31 -10.38
C ALA A 141 -3.04 -3.46 -9.78
N SER A 142 -1.74 -3.52 -10.09
CA SER A 142 -0.83 -4.55 -9.54
C SER A 142 -0.76 -4.48 -8.01
N ILE A 143 -0.70 -3.28 -7.42
CA ILE A 143 -0.67 -3.11 -5.96
C ILE A 143 -1.94 -3.69 -5.31
N LEU A 144 -3.12 -3.46 -5.92
CA LEU A 144 -4.38 -4.01 -5.41
C LEU A 144 -4.45 -5.53 -5.56
N ILE A 145 -4.10 -6.07 -6.73
CA ILE A 145 -4.10 -7.52 -6.98
C ILE A 145 -3.16 -8.21 -6.00
N ASN A 146 -1.92 -7.75 -5.92
CA ASN A 146 -0.94 -8.32 -4.98
C ASN A 146 -1.44 -8.28 -3.53
N LYS A 147 -2.13 -7.21 -3.12
CA LYS A 147 -2.62 -7.07 -1.74
C LYS A 147 -3.81 -7.98 -1.45
N TYR A 148 -4.81 -8.01 -2.33
CA TYR A 148 -6.11 -8.60 -2.04
C TYR A 148 -6.30 -9.99 -2.66
N VAL A 149 -5.64 -10.29 -3.77
CA VAL A 149 -5.70 -11.60 -4.43
C VAL A 149 -4.53 -12.47 -4.01
N ASP A 150 -3.31 -11.94 -4.06
CA ASP A 150 -2.09 -12.68 -3.75
C ASP A 150 -1.68 -12.59 -2.27
N HIS A 151 -2.48 -11.89 -1.45
CA HIS A 151 -2.27 -11.71 0.00
C HIS A 151 -0.88 -11.16 0.36
N LEU A 152 -0.26 -10.36 -0.54
CA LEU A 152 1.04 -9.76 -0.33
C LEU A 152 0.90 -8.41 0.40
N PRO A 153 1.32 -8.29 1.67
CA PRO A 153 1.21 -7.06 2.44
C PRO A 153 1.94 -5.89 1.79
N LEU A 154 1.44 -4.65 1.96
CA LEU A 154 2.01 -3.46 1.32
C LEU A 154 3.48 -3.24 1.67
N TYR A 155 3.90 -3.55 2.92
CA TYR A 155 5.30 -3.42 3.31
C TYR A 155 6.22 -4.36 2.53
N ARG A 156 5.77 -5.58 2.17
CA ARG A 156 6.53 -6.50 1.33
C ARG A 156 6.61 -6.00 -0.11
N GLN A 157 5.54 -5.46 -0.64
CA GLN A 157 5.54 -4.82 -1.96
C GLN A 157 6.53 -3.65 -1.99
N GLN A 158 6.56 -2.81 -0.93
CA GLN A 158 7.54 -1.74 -0.79
C GLN A 158 8.99 -2.27 -0.79
N GLN A 159 9.27 -3.41 -0.14
CA GLN A 159 10.60 -4.03 -0.18
C GLN A 159 10.95 -4.53 -1.60
N ILE A 160 9.97 -5.00 -2.37
CA ILE A 160 10.17 -5.35 -3.79
C ILE A 160 10.55 -4.10 -4.59
N PHE A 161 9.87 -2.98 -4.38
CA PHE A 161 10.20 -1.71 -5.04
C PHE A 161 11.61 -1.23 -4.68
N LYS A 162 11.98 -1.28 -3.39
CA LYS A 162 13.33 -0.92 -2.93
C LYS A 162 14.45 -1.75 -3.57
N ARG A 163 14.23 -3.05 -3.80
CA ARG A 163 15.20 -3.90 -4.52
C ARG A 163 15.40 -3.51 -5.99
N ARG A 164 14.52 -2.69 -6.53
CA ARG A 164 14.59 -2.10 -7.88
C ARG A 164 14.94 -0.61 -7.83
N ASP A 165 15.53 -0.15 -6.71
CA ASP A 165 15.91 1.24 -6.44
C ASP A 165 14.74 2.26 -6.48
N ILE A 166 13.50 1.77 -6.44
CA ILE A 166 12.30 2.60 -6.42
C ILE A 166 11.90 2.87 -4.97
N GLN A 167 12.03 4.12 -4.54
CA GLN A 167 11.73 4.54 -3.17
C GLN A 167 10.39 5.26 -3.08
N ILE A 168 9.37 4.57 -2.59
CA ILE A 168 8.04 5.11 -2.34
C ILE A 168 7.75 5.02 -0.84
N ALA A 169 7.29 6.11 -0.24
CA ALA A 169 6.94 6.11 1.18
C ALA A 169 5.75 5.17 1.45
N PRO A 170 5.74 4.43 2.59
CA PRO A 170 4.61 3.56 2.96
C PRO A 170 3.28 4.28 2.93
N SER A 171 3.22 5.48 3.53
CA SER A 171 2.01 6.31 3.57
C SER A 171 1.48 6.70 2.17
N THR A 172 2.35 6.77 1.18
CA THR A 172 1.96 7.04 -0.22
C THR A 172 1.23 5.85 -0.80
N ILE A 173 1.76 4.63 -0.60
CA ILE A 173 1.12 3.39 -1.08
C ILE A 173 -0.22 3.18 -0.37
N ASP A 174 -0.29 3.39 0.94
CA ASP A 174 -1.53 3.31 1.72
C ASP A 174 -2.58 4.30 1.21
N SER A 175 -2.17 5.55 0.92
CA SER A 175 -3.03 6.58 0.34
C SER A 175 -3.55 6.20 -1.05
N TRP A 176 -2.74 5.55 -1.89
CA TRP A 176 -3.19 5.07 -3.20
C TRP A 176 -4.26 3.99 -3.06
N VAL A 177 -4.03 3.01 -2.18
CA VAL A 177 -5.02 1.94 -1.91
C VAL A 177 -6.34 2.51 -1.41
N ALA A 178 -6.29 3.48 -0.48
CA ALA A 178 -7.50 4.13 0.02
C ALA A 178 -8.28 4.87 -1.08
N LYS A 179 -7.58 5.67 -1.91
CA LYS A 179 -8.21 6.39 -3.03
C LYS A 179 -8.81 5.47 -4.09
N LEU A 180 -8.13 4.36 -4.38
CA LEU A 180 -8.65 3.35 -5.30
C LEU A 180 -9.88 2.65 -4.71
N GLY A 181 -9.94 2.44 -3.39
CA GLY A 181 -11.13 1.95 -2.72
C GLY A 181 -12.34 2.86 -2.96
N TYR A 182 -12.19 4.17 -2.80
CA TYR A 182 -13.25 5.15 -3.11
C TYR A 182 -13.63 5.15 -4.60
N LEU A 183 -12.65 5.00 -5.49
CA LEU A 183 -12.92 4.95 -6.94
C LEU A 183 -13.74 3.71 -7.32
N LEU A 184 -13.51 2.58 -6.63
CA LEU A 184 -14.21 1.31 -6.88
C LEU A 184 -15.54 1.18 -6.14
N GLU A 185 -15.87 2.11 -5.22
CA GLU A 185 -17.11 2.08 -4.44
C GLU A 185 -18.38 1.99 -5.30
N PRO A 186 -18.55 2.75 -6.42
CA PRO A 186 -19.72 2.60 -7.27
C PRO A 186 -19.88 1.20 -7.87
N LEU A 187 -18.76 0.56 -8.24
CA LEU A 187 -18.75 -0.82 -8.74
C LEU A 187 -19.19 -1.80 -7.63
N TYR A 188 -18.64 -1.62 -6.43
CA TYR A 188 -19.04 -2.44 -5.27
C TYR A 188 -20.54 -2.30 -4.99
N ASN A 189 -21.09 -1.08 -4.99
CA ASN A 189 -22.50 -0.84 -4.76
C ASN A 189 -23.38 -1.50 -5.84
N ALA A 190 -22.97 -1.44 -7.10
CA ALA A 190 -23.64 -2.14 -8.19
C ALA A 190 -23.61 -3.66 -8.00
N MET A 191 -22.49 -4.22 -7.54
CA MET A 191 -22.37 -5.65 -7.21
C MET A 191 -23.28 -6.04 -6.04
N VAL A 192 -23.39 -5.21 -5.00
CA VAL A 192 -24.30 -5.43 -3.86
C VAL A 192 -25.75 -5.52 -4.35
N GLU A 193 -26.19 -4.54 -5.12
CA GLU A 193 -27.55 -4.53 -5.66
C GLU A 193 -27.80 -5.74 -6.57
N TYR A 194 -26.83 -6.08 -7.40
CA TYR A 194 -26.95 -7.26 -8.26
C TYR A 194 -27.08 -8.56 -7.45
N VAL A 195 -26.30 -8.74 -6.36
CA VAL A 195 -26.38 -9.93 -5.50
C VAL A 195 -27.69 -9.97 -4.72
N LYS A 196 -28.20 -8.83 -4.21
CA LYS A 196 -29.50 -8.77 -3.50
C LYS A 196 -30.67 -9.31 -4.32
N HIS A 197 -30.63 -9.18 -5.65
CA HIS A 197 -31.63 -9.72 -6.56
C HIS A 197 -31.43 -11.19 -6.90
N SER A 198 -30.57 -11.93 -6.19
CA SER A 198 -30.43 -13.38 -6.33
C SER A 198 -31.54 -14.10 -5.59
N SER A 199 -32.09 -15.16 -6.21
CA SER A 199 -33.08 -16.03 -5.57
C SER A 199 -32.51 -16.87 -4.42
N TYR A 200 -31.18 -17.04 -4.38
CA TYR A 200 -30.49 -17.78 -3.33
C TYR A 200 -29.14 -17.11 -3.00
N ILE A 201 -28.94 -16.86 -1.72
CA ILE A 201 -27.70 -16.27 -1.18
C ILE A 201 -27.27 -17.09 0.04
N GLN A 202 -26.00 -17.48 0.07
CA GLN A 202 -25.35 -18.04 1.25
C GLN A 202 -24.73 -16.92 2.05
N ALA A 203 -24.91 -16.92 3.37
CA ALA A 203 -24.30 -15.92 4.26
C ALA A 203 -23.51 -16.64 5.37
N ASP A 204 -22.34 -16.11 5.66
CA ASP A 204 -21.47 -16.58 6.75
C ASP A 204 -20.83 -15.40 7.45
N GLU A 205 -20.43 -15.58 8.73
CA GLU A 205 -19.79 -14.55 9.52
C GLU A 205 -18.38 -14.96 9.98
N THR A 206 -17.42 -14.05 9.84
CA THR A 206 -16.06 -14.26 10.31
C THR A 206 -15.71 -13.22 11.38
N PRO A 207 -15.37 -13.64 12.62
CA PRO A 207 -15.01 -12.70 13.66
C PRO A 207 -13.69 -12.00 13.37
N THR A 208 -13.65 -10.69 13.61
CA THR A 208 -12.44 -9.87 13.48
C THR A 208 -12.29 -8.90 14.64
N ARG A 209 -11.08 -8.42 14.89
CA ARG A 209 -10.82 -7.37 15.86
C ARG A 209 -10.84 -6.01 15.18
N VAL A 210 -11.76 -5.16 15.60
CA VAL A 210 -11.90 -3.80 15.10
C VAL A 210 -11.33 -2.83 16.13
N LEU A 211 -10.45 -1.93 15.71
CA LEU A 211 -9.90 -0.89 16.58
C LEU A 211 -10.99 0.12 16.94
N ASP A 212 -11.10 0.44 18.22
CA ASP A 212 -12.04 1.46 18.70
C ASP A 212 -11.49 2.86 18.39
N LYS A 213 -12.22 3.64 17.61
CA LYS A 213 -11.83 5.01 17.27
C LYS A 213 -11.79 5.93 18.50
N ASN A 214 -12.65 5.66 19.49
CA ASN A 214 -12.83 6.50 20.67
C ASN A 214 -11.92 6.10 21.85
N LYS A 215 -11.33 4.91 21.80
CA LYS A 215 -10.47 4.38 22.88
C LYS A 215 -9.16 3.90 22.30
N LYS A 216 -8.16 4.78 22.27
CA LYS A 216 -6.83 4.49 21.76
C LYS A 216 -6.24 3.20 22.35
N GLY A 217 -5.88 2.26 21.49
CA GLY A 217 -5.29 0.98 21.89
C GLY A 217 -6.29 -0.10 22.33
N LYS A 218 -7.61 0.18 22.34
CA LYS A 218 -8.63 -0.84 22.60
C LYS A 218 -9.23 -1.33 21.29
N SER A 219 -9.61 -2.60 21.27
CA SER A 219 -10.32 -3.24 20.17
C SER A 219 -11.55 -3.93 20.68
N HIS A 220 -12.60 -4.00 19.87
CA HIS A 220 -13.78 -4.81 20.12
C HIS A 220 -13.90 -5.91 19.06
N ARG A 221 -14.70 -6.93 19.33
CA ARG A 221 -15.01 -7.98 18.38
C ARG A 221 -16.05 -7.46 17.39
N GLY A 222 -15.69 -7.46 16.12
CA GLY A 222 -16.59 -7.23 15.00
C GLY A 222 -16.72 -8.49 14.16
N TYR A 223 -17.58 -8.46 13.16
CA TYR A 223 -17.80 -9.57 12.24
C TYR A 223 -17.79 -9.06 10.81
N TYR A 224 -17.02 -9.74 9.96
CA TYR A 224 -17.18 -9.64 8.51
C TYR A 224 -18.28 -10.58 8.08
N TRP A 225 -19.26 -10.06 7.36
CA TRP A 225 -20.27 -10.85 6.70
C TRP A 225 -19.83 -11.14 5.28
N VAL A 226 -19.95 -12.40 4.90
CA VAL A 226 -19.63 -12.86 3.55
C VAL A 226 -20.94 -13.32 2.91
N TYR A 227 -21.31 -12.71 1.81
CA TYR A 227 -22.50 -13.09 1.04
C TYR A 227 -22.05 -13.67 -0.28
N HIS A 228 -22.40 -14.92 -0.51
CA HIS A 228 -22.09 -15.65 -1.74
C HIS A 228 -23.36 -15.94 -2.52
N SER A 229 -23.41 -15.52 -3.77
CA SER A 229 -24.44 -15.92 -4.74
C SER A 229 -23.86 -16.96 -5.70
N PRO A 230 -24.14 -18.25 -5.52
CA PRO A 230 -23.60 -19.31 -6.39
C PRO A 230 -24.07 -19.16 -7.85
N LEU A 231 -25.32 -18.77 -8.05
CA LEU A 231 -25.90 -18.57 -9.39
C LEU A 231 -25.20 -17.47 -10.16
N LYS A 232 -24.81 -16.40 -9.48
CA LYS A 232 -24.12 -15.24 -10.09
C LYS A 232 -22.60 -15.31 -9.97
N ARG A 233 -22.06 -16.34 -9.27
CA ARG A 233 -20.64 -16.54 -9.01
C ARG A 233 -19.98 -15.29 -8.40
N MET A 234 -20.66 -14.64 -7.47
CA MET A 234 -20.20 -13.43 -6.82
C MET A 234 -20.13 -13.59 -5.31
N VAL A 235 -19.11 -12.98 -4.72
CA VAL A 235 -18.91 -12.89 -3.28
C VAL A 235 -18.81 -11.43 -2.90
N ILE A 236 -19.53 -11.03 -1.84
CA ILE A 236 -19.49 -9.70 -1.27
C ILE A 236 -19.08 -9.82 0.19
N PHE A 237 -18.19 -8.93 0.62
CA PHE A 237 -17.79 -8.79 2.01
C PHE A 237 -18.37 -7.50 2.56
N ASP A 238 -19.01 -7.58 3.71
CA ASP A 238 -19.55 -6.41 4.41
C ASP A 238 -19.01 -6.38 5.85
N LEU A 239 -18.65 -5.18 6.31
CA LEU A 239 -18.29 -4.89 7.69
C LEU A 239 -19.29 -3.85 8.20
N PRO A 240 -20.32 -4.24 8.97
CA PRO A 240 -21.31 -3.31 9.50
C PRO A 240 -20.61 -2.20 10.30
N LYS A 241 -20.83 -0.96 9.89
CA LYS A 241 -20.42 0.21 10.69
C LYS A 241 -21.33 0.27 11.91
N LYS A 242 -20.75 0.13 13.11
CA LYS A 242 -21.45 0.46 14.35
C LYS A 242 -21.58 1.95 14.51
#